data_2e4f0d648564f9f986d7cecf8fde7567
#
_entry.id   2e4f0d648564f9f986d7cecf8fde7567
#
_cell.length_a   1.000
_cell.length_b   1.000
_cell.length_c   1.000
_cell.angle_alpha   90.00
_cell.angle_beta   90.00
_cell.angle_gamma   90.00
#
_symmetry.space_group_name_H-M   'P 1'
#
loop_
_entity.id
_entity.type
_entity.pdbx_description
1 polymer ?
#
loop_
_entity_poly.entity_id
_entity_poly.type
_entity_poly.pdbx_seq_one_letter_code
_entity_poly.pdbx_strand_id
1 'polypeptide(L)'
;SGPGGYICAIRAAQLGFKTAIVERDYLGGICLNWGCIPTKALLRSAEILHYLQHAKDYGLSAGEVSYDPSAVVKRSRAVAKRLNEGVGFLMRKNKVAVIWGEAAIDAPGKVTVKAGKSEAPKGTLGPGAYQAKHIILATGARPRVLPGLEPDKKLIWTYFEAMVPD
;
A
#
# COMPACT_ATOMS: atom_id res chain seq x y z
N SER A 1 -6.94 4.71 -1.93
CA SER A 1 -7.07 3.44 -2.66
C SER A 1 -6.52 2.23 -1.88
N GLY A 2 -6.56 2.27 -0.55
CA GLY A 2 -6.28 1.10 0.27
C GLY A 2 -7.31 -0.03 0.09
N PRO A 3 -7.21 -1.15 0.89
CA PRO A 3 -8.09 -2.31 0.74
C PRO A 3 -9.58 -1.96 0.76
N GLY A 4 -10.03 -1.06 1.62
CA GLY A 4 -11.42 -0.58 1.62
C GLY A 4 -11.83 0.12 0.33
N GLY A 5 -10.92 0.91 -0.25
CA GLY A 5 -11.19 1.69 -1.46
C GLY A 5 -11.16 0.85 -2.74
N TYR A 6 -10.04 0.16 -3.03
CA TYR A 6 -9.92 -0.55 -4.31
C TYR A 6 -10.86 -1.76 -4.42
N ILE A 7 -11.12 -2.48 -3.34
CA ILE A 7 -12.07 -3.61 -3.36
C ILE A 7 -13.49 -3.08 -3.62
N CYS A 8 -13.89 -2.00 -2.93
CA CYS A 8 -15.18 -1.37 -3.15
C CYS A 8 -15.33 -0.86 -4.59
N ALA A 9 -14.31 -0.19 -5.13
CA ALA A 9 -14.34 0.32 -6.51
C ALA A 9 -14.47 -0.80 -7.54
N ILE A 10 -13.74 -1.91 -7.37
CA ILE A 10 -13.84 -3.08 -8.23
C ILE A 10 -15.27 -3.64 -8.17
N ARG A 11 -15.81 -3.81 -6.95
CA ARG A 11 -17.14 -4.38 -6.79
C ARG A 11 -18.23 -3.48 -7.39
N ALA A 12 -18.14 -2.17 -7.18
CA ALA A 12 -19.06 -1.21 -7.79
C ALA A 12 -19.02 -1.29 -9.32
N ALA A 13 -17.83 -1.35 -9.91
CA ALA A 13 -17.68 -1.49 -11.36
C ALA A 13 -18.26 -2.81 -11.88
N GLN A 14 -18.07 -3.93 -11.17
CA GLN A 14 -18.66 -5.23 -11.51
C GLN A 14 -20.20 -5.21 -11.43
N LEU A 15 -20.76 -4.37 -10.60
CA LEU A 15 -22.23 -4.16 -10.51
C LEU A 15 -22.76 -3.17 -11.56
N GLY A 16 -21.92 -2.73 -12.49
CA GLY A 16 -22.31 -1.86 -13.60
C GLY A 16 -22.24 -0.36 -13.31
N PHE A 17 -21.70 0.06 -12.16
CA PHE A 17 -21.51 1.48 -11.88
C PHE A 17 -20.30 2.05 -12.62
N LYS A 18 -20.44 3.23 -13.21
CA LYS A 18 -19.29 4.02 -13.68
C LYS A 18 -18.52 4.52 -12.46
N THR A 19 -17.36 3.93 -12.23
CA THR A 19 -16.61 4.08 -10.98
C THR A 19 -15.27 4.73 -11.21
N ALA A 20 -14.88 5.62 -10.28
CA ALA A 20 -13.54 6.17 -10.17
C ALA A 20 -13.01 6.00 -8.75
N ILE A 21 -11.68 5.99 -8.61
CA ILE A 21 -10.99 5.99 -7.33
C ILE A 21 -9.94 7.10 -7.35
N VAL A 22 -9.86 7.87 -6.26
CA VAL A 22 -8.83 8.90 -6.11
C VAL A 22 -7.69 8.36 -5.26
N GLU A 23 -6.45 8.57 -5.70
CA GLU A 23 -5.24 8.22 -4.96
C GLU A 23 -4.19 9.31 -5.09
N ARG A 24 -3.47 9.60 -4.02
CA ARG A 24 -2.48 10.69 -4.00
C ARG A 24 -1.03 10.21 -4.02
N ASP A 25 -0.75 8.94 -3.63
CA ASP A 25 0.61 8.44 -3.46
C ASP A 25 0.85 7.10 -4.18
N TYR A 26 0.09 6.07 -3.83
CA TYR A 26 0.25 4.72 -4.39
C TYR A 26 -1.00 3.86 -4.21
N LEU A 27 -1.34 3.12 -5.24
CA LEU A 27 -2.45 2.17 -5.20
C LEU A 27 -2.19 1.08 -4.15
N GLY A 28 -3.27 0.58 -3.55
CA GLY A 28 -3.20 -0.44 -2.51
C GLY A 28 -3.02 0.09 -1.10
N GLY A 29 -2.77 1.40 -0.95
CA GLY A 29 -2.67 2.08 0.33
C GLY A 29 -1.57 1.53 1.23
N ILE A 30 -1.66 1.80 2.53
CA ILE A 30 -0.66 1.40 3.52
C ILE A 30 -0.52 -0.11 3.61
N CYS A 31 -1.61 -0.87 3.58
CA CYS A 31 -1.57 -2.33 3.71
C CYS A 31 -0.61 -2.98 2.69
N LEU A 32 -0.72 -2.62 1.42
CA LEU A 32 0.11 -3.22 0.38
C LEU A 32 1.53 -2.64 0.36
N ASN A 33 1.68 -1.35 0.63
CA ASN A 33 2.94 -0.67 0.42
C ASN A 33 3.81 -0.55 1.68
N TRP A 34 3.20 -0.40 2.86
CA TRP A 34 3.89 -0.05 4.11
C TRP A 34 3.38 -0.80 5.34
N GLY A 35 2.56 -1.82 5.16
CA GLY A 35 1.93 -2.54 6.27
C GLY A 35 1.89 -4.05 6.05
N CYS A 36 0.69 -4.57 5.82
CA CYS A 36 0.39 -6.01 5.82
C CYS A 36 1.34 -6.82 4.94
N ILE A 37 1.58 -6.37 3.72
CA ILE A 37 2.31 -7.16 2.72
C ILE A 37 3.82 -7.16 2.98
N PRO A 38 4.50 -6.00 3.11
CA PRO A 38 5.92 -6.02 3.42
C PRO A 38 6.20 -6.67 4.78
N THR A 39 5.37 -6.46 5.80
CA THR A 39 5.50 -7.15 7.09
C THR A 39 5.47 -8.67 6.94
N LYS A 40 4.49 -9.21 6.20
CA LYS A 40 4.41 -10.66 5.96
C LYS A 40 5.59 -11.17 5.14
N ALA A 41 6.11 -10.39 4.22
CA ALA A 41 7.31 -10.74 3.46
C ALA A 41 8.56 -10.80 4.34
N LEU A 42 8.71 -9.89 5.30
CA LEU A 42 9.77 -9.88 6.31
C LEU A 42 9.64 -11.09 7.25
N LEU A 43 8.45 -11.29 7.83
CA LEU A 43 8.16 -12.42 8.72
C LEU A 43 8.43 -13.77 8.04
N ARG A 44 8.09 -13.92 6.74
CA ARG A 44 8.38 -15.15 6.02
C ARG A 44 9.89 -15.41 5.87
N SER A 45 10.70 -14.35 5.68
CA SER A 45 12.16 -14.50 5.67
C SER A 45 12.70 -14.92 7.03
N ALA A 46 12.19 -14.33 8.11
CA ALA A 46 12.55 -14.69 9.47
C ALA A 46 12.15 -16.14 9.81
N GLU A 47 10.97 -16.56 9.40
CA GLU A 47 10.47 -17.93 9.60
C GLU A 47 11.36 -18.96 8.88
N ILE A 48 11.76 -18.68 7.64
CA ILE A 48 12.67 -19.55 6.89
C ILE A 48 14.04 -19.64 7.58
N LEU A 49 14.59 -18.53 8.04
CA LEU A 49 15.82 -18.52 8.81
C LEU A 49 15.71 -19.37 10.08
N HIS A 50 14.61 -19.22 10.81
CA HIS A 50 14.33 -20.02 12.00
C HIS A 50 14.30 -21.52 11.68
N TYR A 51 13.60 -21.95 10.62
CA TYR A 51 13.57 -23.34 10.20
C TYR A 51 14.96 -23.87 9.81
N LEU A 52 15.77 -23.08 9.12
CA LEU A 52 17.11 -23.48 8.76
C LEU A 52 18.01 -23.66 9.99
N GLN A 53 17.90 -22.79 10.99
CA GLN A 53 18.63 -22.89 12.25
C GLN A 53 18.20 -24.07 13.11
N HIS A 54 16.95 -24.51 12.98
CA HIS A 54 16.34 -25.62 13.71
C HIS A 54 16.05 -26.83 12.81
N ALA A 55 16.79 -26.98 11.71
CA ALA A 55 16.55 -28.04 10.73
C ALA A 55 16.59 -29.45 11.33
N LYS A 56 17.41 -29.67 12.36
CA LYS A 56 17.54 -30.97 13.06
C LYS A 56 16.24 -31.44 13.69
N ASP A 57 15.40 -30.54 14.17
CA ASP A 57 14.11 -30.86 14.80
C ASP A 57 13.14 -31.49 13.77
N TYR A 58 13.41 -31.30 12.50
CA TYR A 58 12.64 -31.85 11.38
C TYR A 58 13.34 -33.00 10.66
N GLY A 59 14.42 -33.54 11.26
CA GLY A 59 15.22 -34.60 10.64
C GLY A 59 16.05 -34.14 9.43
N LEU A 60 16.27 -32.85 9.29
CA LEU A 60 17.00 -32.24 8.20
C LEU A 60 18.38 -31.75 8.68
N SER A 61 19.30 -31.51 7.76
CA SER A 61 20.57 -30.87 8.04
C SER A 61 20.73 -29.64 7.13
N ALA A 62 21.11 -28.54 7.74
CA ALA A 62 21.54 -27.34 7.04
C ALA A 62 23.01 -27.06 7.40
N GLY A 63 23.79 -26.58 6.45
CA GLY A 63 25.14 -26.10 6.71
C GLY A 63 25.14 -24.77 7.46
N GLU A 64 26.23 -24.01 7.32
CA GLU A 64 26.27 -22.66 7.87
C GLU A 64 25.19 -21.77 7.26
N VAL A 65 24.40 -21.13 8.12
CA VAL A 65 23.27 -20.30 7.71
C VAL A 65 23.59 -18.84 8.03
N SER A 66 23.62 -18.01 7.01
CA SER A 66 23.76 -16.56 7.11
C SER A 66 22.57 -15.84 6.50
N TYR A 67 22.43 -14.56 6.80
CA TYR A 67 21.40 -13.72 6.20
C TYR A 67 21.95 -12.32 5.87
N ASP A 68 21.36 -11.70 4.86
CA ASP A 68 21.61 -10.32 4.45
C ASP A 68 20.36 -9.49 4.72
N PRO A 69 20.37 -8.59 5.73
CA PRO A 69 19.24 -7.73 6.05
C PRO A 69 18.77 -6.89 4.86
N SER A 70 19.72 -6.33 4.09
CA SER A 70 19.41 -5.50 2.93
C SER A 70 18.66 -6.29 1.84
N ALA A 71 19.08 -7.53 1.59
CA ALA A 71 18.40 -8.42 0.65
C ALA A 71 16.99 -8.79 1.13
N VAL A 72 16.80 -9.00 2.44
CA VAL A 72 15.49 -9.27 3.04
C VAL A 72 14.55 -8.08 2.86
N VAL A 73 15.02 -6.86 3.15
CA VAL A 73 14.27 -5.62 2.94
C VAL A 73 13.94 -5.44 1.46
N LYS A 74 14.92 -5.55 0.57
CA LYS A 74 14.74 -5.45 -0.88
C LYS A 74 13.67 -6.43 -1.41
N ARG A 75 13.69 -7.68 -0.92
CA ARG A 75 12.66 -8.67 -1.23
C ARG A 75 11.28 -8.20 -0.78
N SER A 76 11.14 -7.69 0.43
CA SER A 76 9.85 -7.20 0.94
C SER A 76 9.29 -6.06 0.08
N ARG A 77 10.14 -5.13 -0.36
CA ARG A 77 9.76 -4.04 -1.25
C ARG A 77 9.34 -4.53 -2.64
N ALA A 78 10.03 -5.54 -3.18
CA ALA A 78 9.69 -6.16 -4.46
C ALA A 78 8.31 -6.85 -4.41
N VAL A 79 7.98 -7.54 -3.31
CA VAL A 79 6.66 -8.15 -3.11
C VAL A 79 5.57 -7.07 -3.02
N ALA A 80 5.79 -6.01 -2.25
CA ALA A 80 4.86 -4.89 -2.14
C ALA A 80 4.61 -4.23 -3.50
N LYS A 81 5.68 -3.96 -4.27
CA LYS A 81 5.60 -3.38 -5.62
C LYS A 81 4.75 -4.23 -6.56
N ARG A 82 4.99 -5.55 -6.60
CA ARG A 82 4.22 -6.48 -7.44
C ARG A 82 2.73 -6.42 -7.15
N LEU A 83 2.34 -6.37 -5.88
CA LEU A 83 0.92 -6.30 -5.52
C LEU A 83 0.31 -4.93 -5.79
N ASN A 84 1.07 -3.85 -5.63
CA ASN A 84 0.65 -2.52 -6.06
C ASN A 84 0.35 -2.48 -7.57
N GLU A 85 1.26 -3.01 -8.40
CA GLU A 85 1.07 -3.13 -9.84
C GLU A 85 -0.16 -3.99 -10.19
N GLY A 86 -0.39 -5.05 -9.39
CA GLY A 86 -1.59 -5.90 -9.49
C GLY A 86 -2.88 -5.12 -9.25
N VAL A 87 -2.92 -4.21 -8.28
CA VAL A 87 -4.09 -3.33 -8.08
C VAL A 87 -4.29 -2.44 -9.30
N GLY A 88 -3.23 -1.86 -9.85
CA GLY A 88 -3.30 -1.07 -11.09
C GLY A 88 -3.87 -1.87 -12.27
N PHE A 89 -3.45 -3.13 -12.42
CA PHE A 89 -4.03 -4.04 -13.40
C PHE A 89 -5.53 -4.27 -13.16
N LEU A 90 -5.94 -4.51 -11.91
CA LEU A 90 -7.34 -4.74 -11.56
C LEU A 90 -8.22 -3.50 -11.81
N MET A 91 -7.69 -2.29 -11.58
CA MET A 91 -8.40 -1.06 -11.94
C MET A 91 -8.70 -1.03 -13.44
N ARG A 92 -7.68 -1.24 -14.27
CA ARG A 92 -7.84 -1.27 -15.74
C ARG A 92 -8.79 -2.38 -16.19
N LYS A 93 -8.62 -3.61 -15.69
CA LYS A 93 -9.47 -4.77 -16.02
C LYS A 93 -10.95 -4.49 -15.74
N ASN A 94 -11.26 -3.83 -14.65
CA ASN A 94 -12.63 -3.51 -14.24
C ASN A 94 -13.09 -2.12 -14.73
N LYS A 95 -12.31 -1.44 -15.57
CA LYS A 95 -12.62 -0.11 -16.13
C LYS A 95 -12.89 0.94 -15.05
N VAL A 96 -12.22 0.81 -13.90
CA VAL A 96 -12.24 1.82 -12.83
C VAL A 96 -11.26 2.92 -13.22
N ALA A 97 -11.75 4.16 -13.33
CA ALA A 97 -10.89 5.32 -13.58
C ALA A 97 -10.08 5.62 -12.31
N VAL A 98 -8.77 5.80 -12.47
CA VAL A 98 -7.90 6.25 -11.38
C VAL A 98 -7.64 7.74 -11.58
N ILE A 99 -7.99 8.54 -10.58
CA ILE A 99 -7.73 9.98 -10.54
C ILE A 99 -6.56 10.20 -9.59
N TRP A 100 -5.47 10.81 -10.10
CA TRP A 100 -4.26 10.96 -9.31
C TRP A 100 -4.17 12.34 -8.68
N GLY A 101 -4.18 12.39 -7.35
CA GLY A 101 -4.10 13.61 -6.59
C GLY A 101 -4.79 13.55 -5.23
N GLU A 102 -4.85 14.68 -4.58
CA GLU A 102 -5.46 14.85 -3.26
C GLU A 102 -6.88 15.39 -3.39
N ALA A 103 -7.87 14.62 -2.92
CA ALA A 103 -9.28 14.95 -3.05
C ALA A 103 -9.81 15.75 -1.86
N ALA A 104 -10.66 16.71 -2.14
CA ALA A 104 -11.54 17.38 -1.20
C ALA A 104 -12.99 17.28 -1.67
N ILE A 105 -13.93 17.12 -0.73
CA ILE A 105 -15.38 17.18 -1.01
C ILE A 105 -15.81 18.61 -0.76
N ASP A 106 -16.23 19.31 -1.83
CA ASP A 106 -16.63 20.70 -1.72
C ASP A 106 -18.12 20.88 -1.39
N ALA A 107 -18.95 19.92 -1.86
CA ALA A 107 -20.39 19.90 -1.65
C ALA A 107 -20.91 18.47 -1.95
N PRO A 108 -22.16 18.16 -1.65
CA PRO A 108 -22.78 16.89 -2.06
C PRO A 108 -22.57 16.64 -3.56
N GLY A 109 -21.95 15.52 -3.88
CA GLY A 109 -21.67 15.11 -5.26
C GLY A 109 -20.52 15.85 -5.96
N LYS A 110 -19.85 16.81 -5.32
CA LYS A 110 -18.75 17.58 -5.91
C LYS A 110 -17.43 17.28 -5.22
N VAL A 111 -16.42 16.90 -6.00
CA VAL A 111 -15.09 16.56 -5.53
C VAL A 111 -14.06 17.35 -6.35
N THR A 112 -13.20 18.08 -5.68
CA THR A 112 -12.03 18.70 -6.30
C THR A 112 -10.80 17.87 -5.99
N VAL A 113 -10.02 17.58 -7.03
CA VAL A 113 -8.74 16.89 -6.90
C VAL A 113 -7.62 17.84 -7.27
N LYS A 114 -6.68 18.04 -6.34
CA LYS A 114 -5.45 18.84 -6.55
C LYS A 114 -4.28 17.89 -6.85
N ALA A 115 -3.23 18.41 -7.45
CA ALA A 115 -2.01 17.66 -7.68
C ALA A 115 -1.45 17.11 -6.35
N GLY A 116 -1.11 15.83 -6.32
CA GLY A 116 -0.39 15.19 -5.22
C GLY A 116 1.11 15.48 -5.28
N LYS A 117 1.85 14.92 -4.33
CA LYS A 117 3.32 15.05 -4.28
C LYS A 117 4.04 14.05 -5.18
N SER A 118 3.40 12.93 -5.48
CA SER A 118 3.95 11.85 -6.29
C SER A 118 3.59 12.01 -7.77
N GLU A 119 4.47 11.53 -8.64
CA GLU A 119 4.23 11.50 -10.08
C GLU A 119 3.04 10.60 -10.42
N ALA A 120 2.18 11.09 -11.32
CA ALA A 120 0.99 10.37 -11.75
C ALA A 120 1.35 9.20 -12.68
N PRO A 121 0.92 7.98 -12.37
CA PRO A 121 1.13 6.84 -13.27
C PRO A 121 0.45 7.04 -14.63
N LYS A 122 1.05 6.46 -15.67
CA LYS A 122 0.51 6.53 -17.03
C LYS A 122 -0.94 6.02 -17.09
N GLY A 123 -1.81 6.76 -17.75
CA GLY A 123 -3.21 6.38 -17.95
C GLY A 123 -4.14 6.73 -16.78
N THR A 124 -3.68 7.54 -15.83
CA THR A 124 -4.53 8.11 -14.78
C THR A 124 -5.10 9.47 -15.23
N LEU A 125 -6.23 9.85 -14.63
CA LEU A 125 -6.78 11.20 -14.75
C LEU A 125 -6.06 12.12 -13.77
N GLY A 126 -5.92 13.39 -14.16
CA GLY A 126 -5.21 14.40 -13.37
C GLY A 126 -6.11 15.21 -12.43
N PRO A 127 -5.56 16.29 -11.85
CA PRO A 127 -6.31 17.25 -11.06
C PRO A 127 -7.47 17.87 -11.82
N GLY A 128 -8.53 18.23 -11.09
CA GLY A 128 -9.73 18.83 -11.69
C GLY A 128 -10.94 18.74 -10.77
N ALA A 129 -12.08 19.23 -11.25
CA ALA A 129 -13.38 19.11 -10.60
C ALA A 129 -14.12 17.90 -11.16
N TYR A 130 -14.65 17.08 -10.27
CA TYR A 130 -15.37 15.85 -10.60
C TYR A 130 -16.75 15.85 -9.94
N GLN A 131 -17.67 15.14 -10.56
CA GLN A 131 -19.00 14.95 -10.02
C GLN A 131 -19.30 13.46 -9.84
N ALA A 132 -19.95 13.11 -8.74
CA ALA A 132 -20.34 11.74 -8.43
C ALA A 132 -21.71 11.72 -7.74
N LYS A 133 -22.56 10.76 -8.10
CA LYS A 133 -23.83 10.54 -7.39
C LYS A 133 -23.62 9.99 -5.98
N HIS A 134 -22.59 9.17 -5.81
CA HIS A 134 -22.25 8.53 -4.53
C HIS A 134 -20.76 8.68 -4.28
N ILE A 135 -20.38 9.01 -3.06
CA ILE A 135 -19.01 9.17 -2.62
C ILE A 135 -18.77 8.25 -1.42
N ILE A 136 -17.73 7.45 -1.49
CA ILE A 136 -17.31 6.56 -0.40
C ILE A 136 -15.98 7.05 0.13
N LEU A 137 -15.92 7.35 1.41
CA LEU A 137 -14.70 7.74 2.10
C LEU A 137 -13.94 6.49 2.56
N ALA A 138 -12.79 6.25 1.95
CA ALA A 138 -11.89 5.15 2.29
C ALA A 138 -10.44 5.70 2.40
N THR A 139 -10.28 6.76 3.21
CA THR A 139 -9.08 7.58 3.29
C THR A 139 -7.93 6.94 4.06
N GLY A 140 -8.18 5.81 4.75
CA GLY A 140 -7.19 5.09 5.54
C GLY A 140 -6.89 5.79 6.88
N ALA A 141 -5.72 5.46 7.44
CA ALA A 141 -5.28 5.95 8.75
C ALA A 141 -3.79 6.32 8.72
N ARG A 142 -3.38 7.07 9.73
CA ARG A 142 -1.99 7.40 10.03
C ARG A 142 -1.70 7.11 11.49
N PRO A 143 -0.44 6.84 11.88
CA PRO A 143 -0.08 6.75 13.28
C PRO A 143 -0.46 8.04 14.01
N ARG A 144 -1.02 7.90 15.20
CA ARG A 144 -1.19 9.04 16.09
C ARG A 144 0.18 9.42 16.66
N VAL A 145 0.54 10.67 16.54
CA VAL A 145 1.72 11.23 17.20
C VAL A 145 1.32 11.63 18.61
N LEU A 146 2.07 11.14 19.60
CA LEU A 146 1.87 11.50 21.00
C LEU A 146 2.81 12.64 21.36
N PRO A 147 2.35 13.66 22.10
CA PRO A 147 3.21 14.73 22.58
C PRO A 147 4.36 14.17 23.44
N GLY A 148 5.59 14.58 23.14
CA GLY A 148 6.81 14.10 23.79
C GLY A 148 7.33 12.75 23.29
N LEU A 149 6.68 12.14 22.32
CA LEU A 149 7.08 10.89 21.66
C LEU A 149 6.97 11.01 20.13
N GLU A 150 7.30 12.18 19.62
CA GLU A 150 7.26 12.44 18.19
C GLU A 150 8.28 11.58 17.44
N PRO A 151 7.91 10.96 16.32
CA PRO A 151 8.83 10.17 15.52
C PRO A 151 9.99 11.02 15.01
N ASP A 152 11.20 10.65 15.35
CA ASP A 152 12.45 11.32 14.97
C ASP A 152 13.20 10.59 13.85
N LYS A 153 12.69 9.45 13.41
CA LYS A 153 13.27 8.54 12.40
C LYS A 153 14.62 7.91 12.81
N LYS A 154 15.03 8.06 14.07
CA LYS A 154 16.26 7.51 14.63
C LYS A 154 15.97 6.50 15.72
N LEU A 155 15.33 6.93 16.80
CA LEU A 155 14.98 6.11 17.95
C LEU A 155 13.49 5.78 18.00
N ILE A 156 12.64 6.71 17.56
CA ILE A 156 11.19 6.55 17.51
C ILE A 156 10.77 6.48 16.05
N TRP A 157 10.38 5.30 15.63
CA TRP A 157 9.98 4.99 14.25
C TRP A 157 8.47 4.88 14.10
N THR A 158 7.99 5.25 12.93
CA THR A 158 6.68 4.81 12.45
C THR A 158 6.85 3.53 11.62
N TYR A 159 5.73 3.01 11.09
CA TYR A 159 5.81 1.87 10.18
C TYR A 159 6.61 2.16 8.89
N PHE A 160 6.77 3.40 8.51
CA PHE A 160 7.56 3.75 7.33
C PHE A 160 9.03 3.38 7.52
N GLU A 161 9.62 3.81 8.61
CA GLU A 161 11.02 3.52 8.94
C GLU A 161 11.19 2.03 9.27
N ALA A 162 10.25 1.47 10.03
CA ALA A 162 10.30 0.05 10.42
C ALA A 162 10.22 -0.94 9.24
N MET A 163 9.66 -0.54 8.09
CA MET A 163 9.60 -1.39 6.90
C MET A 163 10.86 -1.34 6.04
N VAL A 164 11.73 -0.38 6.26
CA VAL A 164 12.98 -0.18 5.53
C VAL A 164 14.09 0.27 6.49
N PRO A 165 14.39 -0.54 7.52
CA PRO A 165 15.48 -0.23 8.45
C PRO A 165 16.81 -0.17 7.68
N ASP A 166 17.67 0.76 8.10
CA ASP A 166 19.05 0.91 7.60
C ASP A 166 19.96 -0.21 8.08
#